data_219873bacc8c0e744f8c46cdb5017390
#
_entry.id   219873bacc8c0e744f8c46cdb5017390
#
_cell.length_a   1.000
_cell.length_b   1.000
_cell.length_c   1.000
_cell.angle_alpha   90.00
_cell.angle_beta   90.00
_cell.angle_gamma   90.00
#
_symmetry.space_group_name_H-M   'P 1'
#
loop_
_entity.id
_entity.type
_entity.pdbx_description
1 polymer ?
#
loop_
_entity_poly.entity_id
_entity_poly.type
_entity_poly.pdbx_seq_one_letter_code
_entity_poly.pdbx_strand_id
1 'polypeptide(L)'
;NCNHPNYKGDRSRCGGGNREPVYTEVWEDRYGAIAVDHDTGNAGVIEAQKSKRQAESIAVKNCAAKPCKVVSSIRNGCHAVAWGGGYSNYGNGVEEAQAITHAMKICATTSNSCEIKYSGCSLPVRV
;
A
#
# COMPACT_ATOMS: atom_id res chain seq x y z
N ASN A 1 31.33 -10.19 12.03
CA ASN A 1 31.60 -9.50 11.65
C ASN A 1 32.21 -8.49 12.30
N CYS A 2 33.17 -8.17 12.19
CA CYS A 2 33.79 -7.33 12.85
C CYS A 2 33.47 -6.05 12.51
N ASN A 3 32.99 -5.70 11.54
CA ASN A 3 32.70 -4.44 11.33
C ASN A 3 31.39 -4.25 10.99
N HIS A 4 30.64 -4.96 11.22
CA HIS A 4 29.38 -4.79 11.00
C HIS A 4 28.95 -3.83 11.96
N PRO A 5 28.13 -3.01 11.68
CA PRO A 5 27.75 -2.00 12.55
C PRO A 5 27.24 -2.56 13.76
N ASN A 6 26.59 -3.53 13.69
CA ASN A 6 26.22 -4.06 14.82
C ASN A 6 27.06 -5.07 15.18
N TYR A 7 28.14 -5.20 14.66
CA TYR A 7 28.92 -6.21 14.95
C TYR A 7 29.55 -5.83 16.08
N LYS A 8 29.38 -6.33 17.01
CA LYS A 8 29.96 -6.00 18.02
C LYS A 8 30.95 -6.76 18.27
N GLY A 9 31.25 -7.38 18.11
CA GLY A 9 32.15 -8.05 18.37
C GLY A 9 33.19 -7.67 18.33
N ASP A 10 33.91 -8.15 18.29
CA ASP A 10 34.91 -7.90 18.30
C ASP A 10 35.30 -7.63 17.12
N ARG A 11 35.47 -6.74 16.90
CA ARG A 11 35.85 -6.40 15.84
C ARG A 11 37.04 -6.85 15.58
N SER A 12 37.58 -7.13 16.45
CA SER A 12 38.79 -7.46 16.15
C SER A 12 38.74 -8.67 15.51
N ARG A 13 37.99 -9.37 15.81
CA ARG A 13 38.05 -10.44 15.33
C ARG A 13 37.61 -10.38 14.14
N CYS A 14 36.89 -9.59 13.97
CA CYS A 14 36.46 -9.55 12.82
C CYS A 14 37.36 -8.97 12.17
N GLY A 15 37.98 -8.31 12.73
CA GLY A 15 38.73 -7.69 12.07
C GLY A 15 39.79 -8.10 11.58
N GLY A 16 40.19 -8.82 12.02
CA GLY A 16 41.30 -9.15 11.55
C GLY A 16 41.35 -9.20 10.30
N GLY A 17 40.83 -8.97 9.98
CA GLY A 17 40.98 -8.96 8.94
C GLY A 17 40.30 -8.80 8.02
N ASN A 18 40.01 -9.48 7.56
CA ASN A 18 39.35 -9.32 6.58
C ASN A 18 38.06 -9.63 6.71
N ARG A 19 37.30 -8.87 6.58
CA ARG A 19 36.10 -9.10 6.59
C ARG A 19 35.52 -8.83 5.34
N GLU A 20 34.48 -9.45 4.93
CA GLU A 20 33.85 -9.14 3.75
C GLU A 20 32.96 -8.02 3.92
N PRO A 21 32.71 -7.25 2.93
CA PRO A 21 31.79 -6.14 3.02
C PRO A 21 30.43 -6.64 3.39
N VAL A 22 29.74 -5.89 4.20
CA VAL A 22 28.42 -6.22 4.59
C VAL A 22 27.48 -5.37 3.78
N TYR A 23 26.56 -6.00 3.07
CA TYR A 23 25.61 -5.27 2.30
C TYR A 23 24.32 -5.22 3.05
N THR A 24 23.79 -4.04 3.24
CA THR A 24 22.54 -3.86 3.90
C THR A 24 21.49 -3.53 2.88
N GLU A 25 20.43 -4.27 2.88
CA GLU A 25 19.33 -3.96 1.98
C GLU A 25 18.53 -2.86 2.60
N VAL A 26 18.28 -1.82 1.85
CA VAL A 26 17.49 -0.71 2.32
C VAL A 26 16.23 -0.67 1.50
N TRP A 27 15.11 -0.68 2.17
CA TRP A 27 13.80 -0.65 1.53
C TRP A 27 13.10 0.63 1.91
N GLU A 28 12.41 1.22 0.97
CA GLU A 28 11.64 2.41 1.22
C GLU A 28 10.17 2.08 1.15
N ASP A 29 9.40 2.63 2.06
CA ASP A 29 7.97 2.43 2.10
C ASP A 29 7.32 3.08 0.90
N ARG A 30 6.23 2.49 0.47
CA ARG A 30 5.41 3.09 -0.58
C ARG A 30 3.96 3.10 -0.11
N TYR A 31 3.26 4.14 -0.54
CA TYR A 31 1.92 4.41 -0.05
C TYR A 31 0.95 4.55 -1.22
N GLY A 32 -0.25 4.08 -1.02
CA GLY A 32 -1.32 4.24 -2.00
C GLY A 32 -2.55 4.76 -1.32
N ALA A 33 -3.46 5.31 -2.08
CA ALA A 33 -4.70 5.85 -1.53
C ALA A 33 -5.82 5.80 -2.54
N ILE A 34 -7.04 5.73 -2.04
CA ILE A 34 -8.25 5.78 -2.84
C ILE A 34 -9.13 6.86 -2.24
N ALA A 35 -9.61 7.77 -3.07
CA ALA A 35 -10.55 8.79 -2.68
C ALA A 35 -11.81 8.66 -3.52
N VAL A 36 -12.96 8.87 -2.94
CA VAL A 36 -14.22 8.77 -3.67
C VAL A 36 -15.14 9.91 -3.35
N ASP A 37 -16.02 10.22 -4.29
CA ASP A 37 -17.15 11.08 -4.06
C ASP A 37 -18.37 10.17 -4.07
N HIS A 38 -18.98 9.99 -2.92
CA HIS A 38 -20.10 9.07 -2.78
C HIS A 38 -21.34 9.53 -3.55
N ASP A 39 -21.43 10.82 -3.84
CA ASP A 39 -22.60 11.32 -4.54
C ASP A 39 -22.57 11.04 -6.03
N THR A 40 -21.40 11.13 -6.64
CA THR A 40 -21.30 10.92 -8.07
C THR A 40 -20.70 9.59 -8.43
N GLY A 41 -20.08 8.92 -7.48
CA GLY A 41 -19.37 7.67 -7.76
C GLY A 41 -17.99 7.86 -8.36
N ASN A 42 -17.53 9.10 -8.47
CA ASN A 42 -16.20 9.33 -8.99
C ASN A 42 -15.16 8.87 -7.99
N ALA A 43 -14.06 8.36 -8.48
CA ALA A 43 -12.99 7.87 -7.64
C ALA A 43 -11.65 8.26 -8.21
N GLY A 44 -10.69 8.46 -7.33
CA GLY A 44 -9.31 8.70 -7.70
C GLY A 44 -8.44 7.72 -6.95
N VAL A 45 -7.45 7.18 -7.61
CA VAL A 45 -6.55 6.21 -7.01
C VAL A 45 -5.13 6.58 -7.35
N ILE A 46 -4.21 6.19 -6.49
CA ILE A 46 -2.80 6.38 -6.73
C ILE A 46 -2.03 5.32 -5.97
N GLU A 47 -0.91 4.87 -6.51
CA GLU A 47 -0.06 3.90 -5.85
C GLU A 47 1.39 4.37 -5.86
N ALA A 48 2.19 3.71 -5.07
CA ALA A 48 3.64 3.87 -5.10
C ALA A 48 4.15 5.27 -4.79
N GLN A 49 3.51 5.95 -3.90
CA GLN A 49 3.96 7.28 -3.49
C GLN A 49 4.87 7.18 -2.27
N LYS A 50 5.66 8.19 -2.05
CA LYS A 50 6.67 8.17 -0.99
C LYS A 50 6.13 8.54 0.39
N SER A 51 4.95 9.08 0.47
CA SER A 51 4.34 9.39 1.76
C SER A 51 2.82 9.24 1.70
N LYS A 52 2.23 9.01 2.84
CA LYS A 52 0.77 8.91 2.95
C LYS A 52 0.11 10.21 2.52
N ARG A 53 0.68 11.33 2.96
CA ARG A 53 0.12 12.63 2.65
C ARG A 53 0.11 12.87 1.15
N GLN A 54 1.19 12.52 0.48
CA GLN A 54 1.28 12.69 -0.95
C GLN A 54 0.29 11.79 -1.65
N ALA A 55 0.18 10.54 -1.22
CA ALA A 55 -0.75 9.60 -1.84
C ALA A 55 -2.19 10.10 -1.69
N GLU A 56 -2.56 10.54 -0.50
CA GLU A 56 -3.91 11.01 -0.26
C GLU A 56 -4.23 12.27 -1.06
N SER A 57 -3.29 13.17 -1.14
CA SER A 57 -3.47 14.40 -1.89
C SER A 57 -3.68 14.12 -3.39
N ILE A 58 -2.90 13.21 -3.93
CA ILE A 58 -3.01 12.86 -5.34
C ILE A 58 -4.31 12.10 -5.61
N ALA A 59 -4.72 11.20 -4.71
CA ALA A 59 -5.96 10.47 -4.89
C ALA A 59 -7.16 11.43 -4.93
N VAL A 60 -7.19 12.40 -4.05
CA VAL A 60 -8.26 13.39 -4.03
C VAL A 60 -8.25 14.21 -5.32
N LYS A 61 -7.06 14.57 -5.81
CA LYS A 61 -6.97 15.32 -7.03
C LYS A 61 -7.43 14.49 -8.21
N ASN A 62 -7.07 13.22 -8.25
CA ASN A 62 -7.47 12.34 -9.34
C ASN A 62 -8.97 12.05 -9.32
N CYS A 63 -9.61 12.20 -8.16
CA CYS A 63 -11.04 12.01 -8.05
C CYS A 63 -11.82 13.06 -8.84
N ALA A 64 -11.22 14.22 -9.00
CA ALA A 64 -11.75 15.28 -9.88
C ALA A 64 -13.17 15.73 -9.53
N ALA A 65 -13.67 15.45 -8.38
CA ALA A 65 -14.97 15.90 -7.95
C ALA A 65 -14.85 16.44 -6.55
N LYS A 66 -15.80 17.22 -6.14
CA LYS A 66 -15.80 17.74 -4.80
C LYS A 66 -17.14 17.50 -4.20
N PRO A 67 -17.14 16.98 -3.02
CA PRO A 67 -16.00 16.68 -2.17
C PRO A 67 -15.60 15.22 -2.31
N CYS A 68 -14.34 14.97 -2.55
CA CYS A 68 -13.83 13.61 -2.53
C CYS A 68 -13.19 13.35 -1.20
N LYS A 69 -13.40 12.16 -0.66
CA LYS A 69 -12.84 11.78 0.62
C LYS A 69 -11.98 10.58 0.47
N VAL A 70 -10.87 10.56 1.20
CA VAL A 70 -10.00 9.40 1.21
C VAL A 70 -10.69 8.28 1.96
N VAL A 71 -10.84 7.14 1.33
CA VAL A 71 -11.50 5.99 1.91
C VAL A 71 -10.56 4.84 2.16
N SER A 72 -9.37 4.86 1.60
CA SER A 72 -8.38 3.82 1.81
C SER A 72 -6.99 4.40 1.67
N SER A 73 -6.11 4.08 2.61
CA SER A 73 -4.71 4.43 2.53
C SER A 73 -3.93 3.21 2.95
N ILE A 74 -2.94 2.84 2.19
CA ILE A 74 -2.13 1.67 2.50
C ILE A 74 -0.66 2.02 2.48
N ARG A 75 0.10 1.23 3.21
CA ARG A 75 1.55 1.32 3.20
C ARG A 75 2.09 -0.07 2.97
N ASN A 76 2.86 -0.25 1.94
CA ASN A 76 3.53 -1.53 1.64
C ASN A 76 2.54 -2.69 1.53
N GLY A 77 1.43 -2.45 0.89
CA GLY A 77 0.40 -3.48 0.75
C GLY A 77 -0.48 -3.22 -0.44
N CYS A 78 -1.63 -3.86 -0.45
CA CYS A 78 -2.57 -3.79 -1.56
C CYS A 78 -3.95 -3.41 -1.07
N HIS A 79 -4.74 -2.82 -1.95
CA HIS A 79 -6.14 -2.54 -1.64
C HIS A 79 -6.99 -2.77 -2.90
N ALA A 80 -8.27 -2.93 -2.69
CA ALA A 80 -9.20 -3.19 -3.78
C ALA A 80 -10.54 -2.55 -3.48
N VAL A 81 -11.28 -2.25 -4.52
CA VAL A 81 -12.63 -1.73 -4.40
C VAL A 81 -13.58 -2.69 -5.08
N ALA A 82 -14.61 -3.12 -4.37
CA ALA A 82 -15.66 -3.93 -4.92
C ALA A 82 -16.94 -3.11 -4.93
N TRP A 83 -17.67 -3.14 -6.02
CA TRP A 83 -18.91 -2.42 -6.16
C TRP A 83 -20.06 -3.39 -6.13
N GLY A 84 -21.06 -3.09 -5.36
CA GLY A 84 -22.25 -3.90 -5.33
C GLY A 84 -23.35 -3.22 -4.54
N GLY A 85 -24.58 -3.40 -4.96
CA GLY A 85 -25.72 -2.85 -4.26
C GLY A 85 -25.72 -1.33 -4.18
N GLY A 86 -25.04 -0.67 -5.10
CA GLY A 86 -24.98 0.79 -5.11
C GLY A 86 -23.90 1.36 -4.18
N TYR A 87 -23.05 0.51 -3.62
CA TYR A 87 -22.04 0.95 -2.69
C TYR A 87 -20.66 0.46 -3.08
N SER A 88 -19.65 1.23 -2.70
CA SER A 88 -18.26 0.82 -2.86
C SER A 88 -17.83 0.19 -1.56
N ASN A 89 -17.11 -0.92 -1.65
CA ASN A 89 -16.60 -1.62 -0.49
C ASN A 89 -15.10 -1.81 -0.66
N TYR A 90 -14.33 -1.62 0.41
CA TYR A 90 -12.90 -1.57 0.29
C TYR A 90 -12.26 -2.67 1.09
N GLY A 91 -11.25 -3.29 0.52
CA GLY A 91 -10.49 -4.32 1.21
C GLY A 91 -9.01 -4.06 1.08
N ASN A 92 -8.22 -4.61 1.96
CA ASN A 92 -6.78 -4.48 1.88
C ASN A 92 -6.13 -5.77 2.28
N GLY A 93 -4.85 -5.90 2.01
CA GLY A 93 -4.08 -7.08 2.33
C GLY A 93 -2.64 -6.89 1.95
N VAL A 94 -1.82 -7.84 2.29
CA VAL A 94 -0.42 -7.81 1.94
C VAL A 94 -0.24 -8.15 0.47
N GLU A 95 -1.14 -8.94 -0.06
CA GLU A 95 -1.12 -9.32 -1.47
C GLU A 95 -2.40 -8.89 -2.14
N GLU A 96 -2.34 -8.71 -3.44
CA GLU A 96 -3.50 -8.26 -4.19
C GLU A 96 -4.69 -9.20 -4.05
N ALA A 97 -4.44 -10.49 -4.09
CA ALA A 97 -5.50 -11.47 -3.95
C ALA A 97 -6.21 -11.34 -2.61
N GLN A 98 -5.48 -11.03 -1.54
CA GLN A 98 -6.07 -10.84 -0.23
C GLN A 98 -6.94 -9.59 -0.20
N ALA A 99 -6.49 -8.52 -0.83
CA ALA A 99 -7.25 -7.28 -0.88
C ALA A 99 -8.56 -7.49 -1.65
N ILE A 100 -8.50 -8.19 -2.76
CA ILE A 100 -9.67 -8.49 -3.58
C ILE A 100 -10.65 -9.35 -2.78
N THR A 101 -10.17 -10.40 -2.13
CA THR A 101 -11.01 -11.29 -1.35
C THR A 101 -11.68 -10.51 -0.21
N HIS A 102 -10.95 -9.63 0.43
CA HIS A 102 -11.47 -8.84 1.54
C HIS A 102 -12.57 -7.89 1.03
N ALA A 103 -12.34 -7.20 -0.06
CA ALA A 103 -13.31 -6.28 -0.63
C ALA A 103 -14.59 -7.02 -1.05
N MET A 104 -14.42 -8.18 -1.69
CA MET A 104 -15.57 -8.97 -2.13
C MET A 104 -16.35 -9.52 -0.95
N LYS A 105 -15.67 -9.87 0.13
CA LYS A 105 -16.34 -10.38 1.29
C LYS A 105 -17.18 -9.30 1.94
N ILE A 106 -16.66 -8.10 2.05
CA ILE A 106 -17.41 -6.99 2.60
C ILE A 106 -18.59 -6.67 1.70
N CYS A 107 -18.39 -6.65 0.39
CA CYS A 107 -19.45 -6.36 -0.56
C CYS A 107 -20.57 -7.39 -0.44
N ALA A 108 -20.21 -8.64 -0.24
CA ALA A 108 -21.18 -9.72 -0.19
C ALA A 108 -22.09 -9.65 1.03
N THR A 109 -21.77 -8.83 2.01
CA THR A 109 -22.65 -8.69 3.18
C THR A 109 -23.91 -7.89 2.82
N THR A 110 -23.86 -7.09 1.77
CA THR A 110 -25.00 -6.26 1.40
C THR A 110 -25.45 -6.45 -0.03
N SER A 111 -24.76 -7.25 -0.82
CA SER A 111 -25.14 -7.42 -2.22
C SER A 111 -24.80 -8.81 -2.73
N ASN A 112 -25.59 -9.30 -3.65
CA ASN A 112 -25.31 -10.56 -4.29
C ASN A 112 -24.54 -10.37 -5.57
N SER A 113 -24.34 -9.14 -5.96
CA SER A 113 -23.74 -8.85 -7.24
C SER A 113 -22.57 -7.93 -7.00
N CYS A 114 -21.42 -8.48 -6.77
CA CYS A 114 -20.22 -7.72 -6.46
C CYS A 114 -19.21 -7.84 -7.58
N GLU A 115 -18.53 -6.75 -7.87
CA GLU A 115 -17.55 -6.76 -8.93
C GLU A 115 -16.37 -5.90 -8.51
N ILE A 116 -15.18 -6.33 -8.82
CA ILE A 116 -13.99 -5.55 -8.50
C ILE A 116 -13.85 -4.43 -9.52
N LYS A 117 -13.79 -3.21 -9.02
CA LYS A 117 -13.61 -2.05 -9.89
C LYS A 117 -12.17 -1.59 -9.92
N TYR A 118 -11.42 -1.88 -8.90
CA TYR A 118 -10.02 -1.50 -8.85
C TYR A 118 -9.27 -2.38 -7.88
N SER A 119 -8.05 -2.75 -8.21
CA SER A 119 -7.13 -3.34 -7.25
C SER A 119 -5.74 -2.87 -7.60
N GLY A 120 -4.93 -2.65 -6.60
CA GLY A 120 -3.56 -2.20 -6.81
C GLY A 120 -2.74 -2.36 -5.55
N CYS A 121 -1.45 -2.22 -5.72
CA CYS A 121 -0.50 -2.42 -4.65
C CYS A 121 0.53 -1.31 -4.62
N SER A 122 0.97 -1.00 -3.41
CA SER A 122 2.08 -0.08 -3.21
C SER A 122 3.11 -0.85 -2.40
N LEU A 123 4.02 -1.49 -3.08
CA LEU A 123 5.00 -2.34 -2.43
C LEU A 123 6.28 -1.60 -2.15
N PRO A 124 7.00 -1.97 -1.10
CA PRO A 124 8.24 -1.28 -0.79
C PRO A 124 9.24 -1.46 -1.92
N VAL A 125 10.09 -0.48 -2.08
CA VAL A 125 11.08 -0.49 -3.15
C VAL A 125 12.46 -0.57 -2.53
N ARG A 126 13.30 -1.44 -3.08
CA ARG A 126 14.64 -1.56 -2.60
C ARG A 126 15.48 -0.47 -3.22
N VAL A 127 16.22 0.24 -2.45
CA VAL A 127 17.04 1.35 -2.92
C VAL A 127 18.53 1.10 -2.73
#